data_863bf644a2e91f49cce291fa2f472f6d
#
_entry.id   863bf644a2e91f49cce291fa2f472f6d
#
_cell.length_a   1.000
_cell.length_b   1.000
_cell.length_c   1.000
_cell.angle_alpha   90.00
_cell.angle_beta   90.00
_cell.angle_gamma   90.00
#
_symmetry.space_group_name_H-M   'P 1'
#
loop_
_entity.id
_entity.type
_entity.pdbx_description
1 polymer ?
#
loop_
_entity_poly.entity_id
_entity_poly.type
_entity_poly.pdbx_seq_one_letter_code
_entity_poly.pdbx_strand_id
1 'polypeptide(L)' 'YLCENGERLSVDFDNPRDMATVRNSNGEAVDLYRERAADGLWYRASAYELRGEGLLATWTADGRQPTDCRAID' A
#
# COMPACT_ATOMS: atom_id res chain seq x y z
N TYR A 1 -3.30 1.58 -7.65
CA TYR A 1 -3.99 0.33 -7.31
C TYR A 1 -5.49 0.54 -7.27
N LEU A 2 -6.22 -0.42 -7.77
CA LEU A 2 -7.67 -0.49 -7.64
C LEU A 2 -8.01 -1.63 -6.68
N CYS A 3 -8.75 -1.31 -5.64
CA CYS A 3 -9.06 -2.25 -4.57
C CYS A 3 -10.45 -2.83 -4.72
N GLU A 4 -10.67 -4.03 -4.17
CA GLU A 4 -11.95 -4.74 -4.28
C GLU A 4 -13.10 -3.98 -3.64
N ASN A 5 -12.80 -3.16 -2.63
CA ASN A 5 -13.82 -2.32 -1.98
C ASN A 5 -14.16 -1.06 -2.78
N GLY A 6 -13.61 -0.90 -3.99
CA GLY A 6 -13.85 0.27 -4.83
C GLY A 6 -12.89 1.42 -4.62
N GLU A 7 -12.02 1.32 -3.64
CA GLU A 7 -11.02 2.35 -3.36
C GLU A 7 -9.94 2.39 -4.44
N ARG A 8 -9.44 3.59 -4.72
CA ARG A 8 -8.26 3.75 -5.59
C ARG A 8 -7.13 4.30 -4.77
N LEU A 9 -5.97 3.68 -4.91
CA LEU A 9 -4.77 4.09 -4.21
C LEU A 9 -3.69 4.49 -5.21
N SER A 10 -3.02 5.59 -4.92
CA SER A 10 -1.83 6.00 -5.65
C SER A 10 -0.64 5.77 -4.74
N VAL A 11 0.33 4.98 -5.19
CA VAL A 11 1.49 4.63 -4.37
C VAL A 11 2.75 5.13 -5.04
N ASP A 12 3.49 5.97 -4.35
CA ASP A 12 4.79 6.47 -4.79
C ASP A 12 5.87 5.76 -3.99
N PHE A 13 6.70 4.98 -4.67
CA PHE A 13 7.80 4.26 -4.04
C PHE A 13 9.06 5.12 -4.07
N ASP A 14 9.69 5.28 -2.90
CA ASP A 14 10.95 6.00 -2.75
C ASP A 14 12.01 5.00 -2.34
N ASN A 15 12.64 4.36 -3.30
CA ASN A 15 13.63 3.31 -3.05
C ASN A 15 14.85 3.79 -2.26
N PRO A 16 15.42 4.98 -2.55
CA PRO A 16 16.55 5.46 -1.74
C PRO A 16 16.26 5.61 -0.26
N ARG A 17 14.99 5.85 0.10
CA ARG A 17 14.58 6.02 1.50
C ARG A 17 13.86 4.81 2.05
N ASP A 18 13.65 3.78 1.25
CA ASP A 18 12.90 2.58 1.62
C ASP A 18 11.51 2.93 2.15
N MET A 19 10.82 3.82 1.45
CA MET A 19 9.50 4.33 1.82
C MET A 19 8.52 4.19 0.67
N ALA A 20 7.25 4.22 1.02
CA ALA A 20 6.17 4.33 0.04
C ALA A 20 5.12 5.31 0.60
N THR A 21 4.66 6.21 -0.24
CA THR A 21 3.57 7.12 0.12
C THR A 21 2.30 6.64 -0.56
N VAL A 22 1.29 6.33 0.22
CA VAL A 22 0.01 5.85 -0.28
C VAL A 22 -1.01 6.98 -0.15
N ARG A 23 -1.64 7.34 -1.28
CA ARG A 23 -2.72 8.33 -1.31
C ARG A 23 -4.02 7.66 -1.67
N ASN A 24 -5.07 7.99 -0.96
CA ASN A 24 -6.40 7.49 -1.28
C ASN A 24 -7.15 8.52 -2.15
N SER A 25 -8.37 8.16 -2.57
CA SER A 25 -9.17 9.03 -3.43
C SER A 25 -9.69 10.29 -2.73
N ASN A 26 -9.60 10.35 -1.41
CA ASN A 26 -9.97 11.55 -0.64
C ASN A 26 -8.82 12.55 -0.51
N GLY A 27 -7.65 12.21 -1.05
CA GLY A 27 -6.48 13.07 -0.97
C GLY A 27 -5.63 12.88 0.28
N GLU A 28 -6.00 11.94 1.14
CA GLU A 28 -5.20 11.61 2.32
C GLU A 28 -3.97 10.82 1.92
N ALA A 29 -2.84 11.11 2.56
CA ALA A 29 -1.58 10.41 2.26
C ALA A 29 -0.97 9.85 3.53
N VAL A 30 -0.38 8.67 3.41
CA VAL A 30 0.29 7.98 4.51
C VAL A 30 1.66 7.53 4.03
N ASP A 31 2.69 7.83 4.82
CA ASP A 31 4.04 7.36 4.54
C ASP A 31 4.27 6.03 5.25
N LEU A 32 4.67 5.04 4.48
CA LEU A 32 4.98 3.71 4.98
C LEU A 32 6.47 3.43 4.84
N TYR A 33 6.98 2.56 5.69
CA TYR A 33 8.38 2.19 5.72
C TYR A 33 8.56 0.73 5.35
N ARG A 34 9.59 0.46 4.57
CA ARG A 34 9.84 -0.87 4.06
C ARG A 34 10.22 -1.84 5.18
N GLU A 35 9.57 -3.00 5.15
CA GLU A 35 9.91 -4.13 6.00
C GLU A 35 10.61 -5.20 5.16
N ARG A 36 11.28 -6.13 5.81
CA ARG A 36 11.91 -7.24 5.10
C ARG A 36 10.86 -8.23 4.62
N ALA A 37 10.92 -8.53 3.33
CA ALA A 37 10.09 -9.55 2.73
C ALA A 37 10.97 -10.47 1.89
N ALA A 38 10.71 -11.76 1.93
CA ALA A 38 11.44 -12.73 1.11
C ALA A 38 11.12 -12.51 -0.36
N ASP A 39 9.86 -12.24 -0.67
CA ASP A 39 9.37 -11.97 -2.01
C ASP A 39 8.39 -10.81 -1.96
N GLY A 40 8.29 -10.08 -3.07
CA GLY A 40 7.30 -9.02 -3.18
C GLY A 40 7.64 -7.76 -2.40
N LEU A 41 6.61 -7.03 -2.01
CA LEU A 41 6.76 -5.79 -1.27
C LEU A 41 6.05 -5.87 0.08
N TRP A 42 6.58 -5.12 1.05
CA TRP A 42 5.98 -5.03 2.37
C TRP A 42 6.37 -3.69 2.97
N TYR A 43 5.39 -2.80 3.09
CA TYR A 43 5.57 -1.48 3.69
C TYR A 43 4.55 -1.31 4.80
N ARG A 44 4.97 -0.72 5.90
CA ARG A 44 4.04 -0.51 6.99
C ARG A 44 4.39 0.70 7.85
N ALA A 45 3.39 1.23 8.54
CA ALA A 45 3.53 2.30 9.51
C ALA A 45 2.34 2.23 10.46
N SER A 46 2.60 2.22 11.78
CA SER A 46 1.56 2.21 12.82
C SER A 46 0.40 1.27 12.51
N ALA A 47 -0.72 1.82 12.04
CA ALA A 47 -1.96 1.09 11.78
C ALA A 47 -2.19 0.84 10.29
N TYR A 48 -1.18 1.04 9.44
CA TYR A 48 -1.31 0.89 7.98
C TYR A 48 -0.31 -0.12 7.47
N GLU A 49 -0.71 -0.90 6.48
CA GLU A 49 0.17 -1.88 5.87
C GLU A 49 -0.17 -2.07 4.39
N LEU A 50 0.86 -2.09 3.56
CA LEU A 50 0.73 -2.47 2.15
C LEU A 50 1.68 -3.63 1.90
N ARG A 51 1.12 -4.78 1.54
CA ARG A 51 1.88 -6.00 1.34
C ARG A 51 1.41 -6.70 0.08
N GLY A 52 2.34 -7.11 -0.76
CA GLY A 52 1.92 -7.76 -1.99
C GLY A 52 3.05 -8.36 -2.78
N GLU A 53 2.70 -8.85 -3.96
CA GLU A 53 3.61 -9.49 -4.88
C GLU A 53 3.14 -9.23 -6.31
N GLY A 54 4.06 -8.78 -7.16
CA GLY A 54 3.72 -8.47 -8.54
C GLY A 54 2.70 -7.34 -8.63
N LEU A 55 1.58 -7.60 -9.30
CA LEU A 55 0.53 -6.60 -9.49
C LEU A 55 -0.54 -6.63 -8.38
N LEU A 56 -0.43 -7.58 -7.45
CA LEU A 56 -1.42 -7.74 -6.39
C LEU A 56 -0.86 -7.27 -5.06
N ALA A 57 -1.69 -6.59 -4.28
CA ALA A 57 -1.31 -6.11 -2.96
C ALA A 57 -2.52 -6.12 -2.04
N THR A 58 -2.27 -6.31 -0.75
CA THR A 58 -3.28 -6.18 0.29
C THR A 58 -3.03 -4.88 1.04
N TRP A 59 -4.04 -4.05 1.09
CA TRP A 59 -4.00 -2.77 1.79
C TRP A 59 -4.81 -2.85 3.08
N THR A 60 -4.16 -2.51 4.19
CA THR A 60 -4.81 -2.46 5.51
C THR A 60 -4.70 -1.03 6.03
N ALA A 61 -5.83 -0.41 6.30
CA ALA A 61 -5.91 0.92 6.88
C ALA A 61 -6.39 0.84 8.32
N ASP A 62 -6.11 1.89 9.09
CA ASP A 62 -6.47 1.96 10.50
C ASP A 62 -7.96 1.73 10.71
N GLY A 63 -8.30 0.77 11.58
CA GLY A 63 -9.69 0.48 11.92
C GLY A 63 -10.51 -0.18 10.83
N ARG A 64 -9.89 -0.58 9.72
CA ARG A 64 -10.59 -1.17 8.58
C ARG A 64 -10.06 -2.56 8.31
N GLN A 65 -10.87 -3.36 7.64
CA GLN A 65 -10.45 -4.69 7.23
C GLN A 65 -9.53 -4.62 6.02
N PRO A 66 -8.58 -5.55 5.89
CA PRO A 66 -7.72 -5.62 4.70
C PRO A 66 -8.54 -5.74 3.43
N THR A 67 -8.10 -5.07 2.38
CA THR A 67 -8.71 -5.17 1.07
C THR A 67 -7.63 -5.53 0.04
N ASP A 68 -7.99 -6.38 -0.90
CA ASP A 68 -7.07 -6.77 -1.96
C ASP A 68 -7.14 -5.74 -3.09
N CYS A 69 -5.98 -5.34 -3.54
CA CYS A 69 -5.83 -4.32 -4.57
C CYS A 69 -4.98 -4.85 -5.72
N ARG A 70 -5.19 -4.27 -6.89
CA ARG A 70 -4.45 -4.61 -8.08
C ARG A 70 -3.87 -3.36 -8.72
N ALA A 71 -2.60 -3.43 -9.09
CA ALA A 71 -1.96 -2.32 -9.78
C ALA A 71 -2.58 -2.16 -11.17
N ILE A 72 -2.87 -0.91 -11.52
CA ILE A 72 -3.37 -0.55 -12.84
C ILE A 72 -2.50 0.57 -13.40
N ASP A 73 -2.23 0.50 -14.68
CA ASP A 73 -1.46 1.53 -15.38
C ASP A 73 -2.37 2.63 -15.90
#